data_12f84082fc9336b0c6ae43a4ed94925f
#
_entry.id   12f84082fc9336b0c6ae43a4ed94925f
#
_cell.length_a   1.000
_cell.length_b   1.000
_cell.length_c   1.000
_cell.angle_alpha   90.00
_cell.angle_beta   90.00
_cell.angle_gamma   90.00
#
_symmetry.space_group_name_H-M   'P 1'
#
loop_
_entity.id
_entity.type
_entity.pdbx_description
1 polymer ?
#
loop_
_entity_poly.entity_id
_entity_poly.type
_entity_poly.pdbx_seq_one_letter_code
_entity_poly.pdbx_strand_id
1 'polypeptide(L)'
;MLEDFADAIIKFYGIKGLKGKNLLYSINSEGYDAKRAKVIQRLSNGEKIFVISSYNTVGAGQNLQYKAPVNAMIVAVNNYDRGDLEKDFDCIYLEKPTNLLVNVDSKKGIEAEDLVRFVYQMEFLMERGEVSRKAGIAVIKDAFICFNGGHTFSGKKGEPYKTDSVNNFAIRTLIQAVGRICRTGLKNPDIYIYVDDTILRDYDFSSVEQRMLNPEFAELVKVGKAYFNGQANKNLDVAVMENCARILALKAMQIINELKRNWTDDSIDYWKALRELCLMRPTLSRKNVEHNSQYQLVYMCAPGEITAYSYEQEGDYNKNINIKFDGSLPQKMSEDEVHLKEIMQIPGVKELFEKHGYAASFVPNEFILTPPMFNNIYKGALGEVVGKYILEQYAGVTLQEMSPEHFELFDYTLDNGVYVDFKLWKETMTVSAEEEKKNIQAKLDKCGGKRAVIINIMLDHNMQITSSGNGRIIEIPYLYRLDRKEIGIEIIEKINREGYLQ
;
A
#
# COMPACT_ATOMS: atom_id res chain seq x y z
N MET A 1 8.19 26.62 14.44
CA MET A 1 6.91 26.14 13.87
C MET A 1 7.08 24.87 13.04
N LEU A 2 7.78 24.85 11.87
CA LEU A 2 7.95 23.61 11.10
C LEU A 2 8.80 22.56 11.82
N GLU A 3 9.85 22.96 12.52
CA GLU A 3 10.67 22.09 13.36
C GLU A 3 9.87 21.50 14.52
N ASP A 4 9.05 22.31 15.17
CA ASP A 4 8.17 21.88 16.29
C ASP A 4 7.12 20.88 15.79
N PHE A 5 6.58 21.11 14.60
CA PHE A 5 5.66 20.18 13.93
C PHE A 5 6.35 18.86 13.58
N ALA A 6 7.57 18.90 13.03
CA ALA A 6 8.36 17.72 12.77
C ALA A 6 8.69 16.94 14.05
N ASP A 7 9.03 17.65 15.15
CA ASP A 7 9.26 17.04 16.45
C ASP A 7 7.98 16.38 17.01
N ALA A 8 6.81 17.00 16.79
CA ALA A 8 5.53 16.42 17.19
C ALA A 8 5.24 15.12 16.40
N ILE A 9 5.48 15.10 15.08
CA ILE A 9 5.35 13.90 14.24
C ILE A 9 6.31 12.79 14.69
N ILE A 10 7.59 13.11 14.92
CA ILE A 10 8.61 12.17 15.40
C ILE A 10 8.17 11.52 16.71
N LYS A 11 7.66 12.34 17.64
CA LYS A 11 7.14 11.87 18.93
C LYS A 11 5.91 10.99 18.78
N PHE A 12 4.97 11.39 17.90
CA PHE A 12 3.73 10.65 17.64
C PHE A 12 4.02 9.24 17.10
N TYR A 13 4.96 9.12 16.17
CA TYR A 13 5.36 7.82 15.59
C TYR A 13 6.43 7.08 16.41
N GLY A 14 6.83 7.59 17.57
CA GLY A 14 7.80 6.94 18.45
C GLY A 14 9.20 6.77 17.84
N ILE A 15 9.58 7.61 16.86
CA ILE A 15 10.86 7.51 16.17
C ILE A 15 11.98 8.00 17.10
N LYS A 16 12.83 7.07 17.54
CA LYS A 16 13.94 7.39 18.45
C LYS A 16 15.15 7.94 17.70
N GLY A 17 15.87 8.88 18.32
CA GLY A 17 17.14 9.39 17.81
C GLY A 17 17.05 10.50 16.76
N LEU A 18 15.84 10.87 16.30
CA LEU A 18 15.62 11.97 15.36
C LEU A 18 15.11 13.23 16.10
N LYS A 19 15.45 14.38 15.54
CA LYS A 19 14.91 15.70 15.93
C LYS A 19 14.42 16.43 14.68
N GLY A 20 13.37 17.24 14.80
CA GLY A 20 12.77 17.97 13.68
C GLY A 20 13.77 18.79 12.88
N LYS A 21 14.67 19.50 13.57
CA LYS A 21 15.77 20.27 12.93
C LYS A 21 16.74 19.43 12.08
N ASN A 22 16.83 18.13 12.31
CA ASN A 22 17.67 17.24 11.54
C ASN A 22 16.93 16.64 10.33
N LEU A 23 15.61 16.66 10.34
CA LEU A 23 14.77 16.20 9.23
C LEU A 23 14.52 17.29 8.19
N LEU A 24 14.39 18.55 8.63
CA LEU A 24 14.02 19.67 7.78
C LEU A 24 15.24 20.33 7.18
N TYR A 25 15.21 20.52 5.86
CA TYR A 25 16.26 21.20 5.11
C TYR A 25 15.65 22.24 4.16
N SER A 26 15.91 23.52 4.41
CA SER A 26 15.45 24.60 3.54
C SER A 26 16.52 24.92 2.48
N ILE A 27 16.16 24.79 1.21
CA ILE A 27 16.99 25.18 0.08
C ILE A 27 16.36 26.43 -0.59
N ASN A 28 17.08 27.52 -0.56
CA ASN A 28 16.75 28.77 -1.25
C ASN A 28 17.88 29.12 -2.25
N SER A 29 17.73 30.19 -3.02
CA SER A 29 18.73 30.65 -3.98
C SER A 29 20.08 30.98 -3.34
N GLU A 30 20.07 31.43 -2.09
CA GLU A 30 21.27 31.82 -1.35
C GLU A 30 22.01 30.55 -0.85
N GLY A 31 23.25 30.38 -1.28
CA GLY A 31 24.06 29.22 -0.92
C GLY A 31 23.52 27.88 -1.47
N TYR A 32 22.81 27.89 -2.58
CA TYR A 32 22.14 26.74 -3.17
C TYR A 32 23.07 25.53 -3.33
N ASP A 33 24.23 25.70 -3.96
CA ASP A 33 25.12 24.57 -4.28
C ASP A 33 25.66 23.86 -3.02
N ALA A 34 26.04 24.64 -2.00
CA ALA A 34 26.51 24.08 -0.75
C ALA A 34 25.40 23.31 0.01
N LYS A 35 24.20 23.88 0.03
CA LYS A 35 23.02 23.23 0.65
C LYS A 35 22.61 21.98 -0.11
N ARG A 36 22.62 22.04 -1.45
CA ARG A 36 22.36 20.89 -2.31
C ARG A 36 23.36 19.74 -2.08
N ALA A 37 24.66 20.04 -2.08
CA ALA A 37 25.68 19.03 -1.86
C ALA A 37 25.47 18.28 -0.52
N LYS A 38 25.15 19.03 0.54
CA LYS A 38 24.88 18.46 1.87
C LYS A 38 23.64 17.58 1.89
N VAL A 39 22.54 17.99 1.21
CA VAL A 39 21.32 17.19 1.07
C VAL A 39 21.62 15.89 0.33
N ILE A 40 22.31 15.96 -0.81
CA ILE A 40 22.70 14.79 -1.61
C ILE A 40 23.56 13.83 -0.80
N GLN A 41 24.54 14.32 -0.07
CA GLN A 41 25.39 13.50 0.79
C GLN A 41 24.58 12.73 1.85
N ARG A 42 23.66 13.41 2.53
CA ARG A 42 22.84 12.79 3.58
C ARG A 42 21.89 11.73 3.01
N LEU A 43 21.24 12.02 1.88
CA LEU A 43 20.38 11.06 1.20
C LEU A 43 21.15 9.83 0.71
N SER A 44 22.35 10.02 0.18
CA SER A 44 23.24 8.92 -0.24
C SER A 44 23.69 8.04 0.93
N ASN A 45 23.75 8.60 2.12
CA ASN A 45 24.00 7.84 3.35
C ASN A 45 22.77 7.12 3.91
N GLY A 46 21.61 7.21 3.23
CA GLY A 46 20.35 6.58 3.65
C GLY A 46 19.58 7.36 4.71
N GLU A 47 19.95 8.62 4.98
CA GLU A 47 19.21 9.45 5.91
C GLU A 47 17.89 9.91 5.28
N LYS A 48 16.81 9.91 6.07
CA LYS A 48 15.51 10.47 5.68
C LYS A 48 15.52 11.96 5.97
N ILE A 49 15.25 12.78 4.96
CA ILE A 49 15.19 14.23 5.08
C ILE A 49 13.99 14.81 4.33
N PHE A 50 13.47 15.90 4.84
CA PHE A 50 12.45 16.75 4.21
C PHE A 50 13.14 17.99 3.64
N VAL A 51 13.07 18.14 2.33
CA VAL A 51 13.60 19.33 1.65
C VAL A 51 12.45 20.29 1.37
N ILE A 52 12.55 21.51 1.90
CA ILE A 52 11.61 22.59 1.65
C ILE A 52 12.25 23.56 0.67
N SER A 53 11.57 23.84 -0.43
CA SER A 53 12.03 24.80 -1.43
C SER A 53 10.86 25.47 -2.14
N SER A 54 11.11 26.59 -2.82
CA SER A 54 10.10 27.24 -3.65
C SER A 54 10.13 26.70 -5.08
N TYR A 55 9.01 26.83 -5.79
CA TYR A 55 8.94 26.50 -7.22
C TYR A 55 9.98 27.23 -8.07
N ASN A 56 10.34 28.46 -7.69
CA ASN A 56 11.33 29.24 -8.39
C ASN A 56 12.78 28.82 -8.09
N THR A 57 13.07 28.40 -6.86
CA THR A 57 14.43 28.03 -6.44
C THR A 57 14.87 26.70 -7.04
N VAL A 58 14.01 25.68 -6.95
CA VAL A 58 14.24 24.37 -7.56
C VAL A 58 13.65 24.33 -8.97
N GLY A 59 13.48 25.49 -9.60
CA GLY A 59 12.96 25.70 -10.94
C GLY A 59 13.78 25.02 -12.05
N ALA A 60 13.67 25.50 -13.29
CA ALA A 60 14.28 24.89 -14.45
C ALA A 60 15.80 24.64 -14.28
N GLY A 61 16.27 23.45 -14.64
CA GLY A 61 17.69 23.11 -14.71
C GLY A 61 18.34 22.53 -13.44
N GLN A 62 17.68 22.54 -12.29
CA GLN A 62 18.27 22.03 -11.05
C GLN A 62 17.97 20.54 -10.83
N ASN A 63 18.98 19.72 -10.58
CA ASN A 63 18.85 18.30 -10.27
C ASN A 63 19.17 18.05 -8.79
N LEU A 64 18.29 17.30 -8.13
CA LEU A 64 18.47 16.85 -6.75
C LEU A 64 18.66 15.32 -6.68
N GLN A 65 19.21 14.74 -7.76
CA GLN A 65 19.54 13.32 -7.84
C GLN A 65 20.66 12.97 -6.87
N TYR A 66 20.59 11.79 -6.30
CA TYR A 66 21.57 11.31 -5.33
C TYR A 66 21.88 9.84 -5.56
N LYS A 67 23.09 9.43 -5.17
CA LYS A 67 23.50 8.04 -5.25
C LYS A 67 22.66 7.18 -4.31
N ALA A 68 22.05 6.14 -4.85
CA ALA A 68 21.20 5.26 -4.07
C ALA A 68 21.99 4.60 -2.92
N PRO A 69 21.46 4.58 -1.68
CA PRO A 69 22.06 3.84 -0.58
C PRO A 69 22.17 2.35 -0.89
N VAL A 70 23.18 1.68 -0.34
CA VAL A 70 23.50 0.27 -0.62
C VAL A 70 22.31 -0.67 -0.37
N ASN A 71 21.49 -0.36 0.64
CA ASN A 71 20.32 -1.16 1.06
C ASN A 71 19.00 -0.61 0.54
N ALA A 72 19.02 0.35 -0.39
CA ALA A 72 17.78 0.91 -0.94
C ALA A 72 17.09 -0.11 -1.83
N MET A 73 15.76 -0.28 -1.63
CA MET A 73 14.94 -0.99 -2.60
C MET A 73 14.80 -0.13 -3.84
N ILE A 74 15.28 -0.60 -4.98
CA ILE A 74 15.31 0.13 -6.24
C ILE A 74 14.71 -0.70 -7.34
N VAL A 75 13.84 -0.06 -8.12
CA VAL A 75 13.26 -0.59 -9.35
C VAL A 75 13.88 0.16 -10.53
N ALA A 76 14.37 -0.58 -11.52
CA ALA A 76 14.81 0.00 -12.79
C ALA A 76 13.60 0.11 -13.74
N VAL A 77 13.40 1.31 -14.29
CA VAL A 77 12.31 1.61 -15.23
C VAL A 77 12.92 1.76 -16.64
N ASN A 78 12.19 1.29 -17.66
CA ASN A 78 12.55 1.46 -19.08
C ASN A 78 13.92 0.88 -19.49
N ASN A 79 14.28 -0.33 -19.05
CA ASN A 79 15.56 -0.98 -19.39
C ASN A 79 16.80 -0.11 -19.10
N TYR A 80 16.70 0.72 -18.07
CA TYR A 80 17.78 1.59 -17.65
C TYR A 80 19.04 0.79 -17.37
N ASP A 81 20.12 1.11 -18.09
CA ASP A 81 21.42 0.51 -17.86
C ASP A 81 21.96 1.01 -16.51
N ARG A 82 22.31 0.09 -15.61
CA ARG A 82 22.65 0.37 -14.20
C ARG A 82 23.99 1.11 -14.01
N GLY A 83 24.50 1.81 -15.04
CA GLY A 83 25.78 2.49 -14.99
C GLY A 83 25.87 3.56 -13.89
N ASP A 84 24.86 4.38 -13.75
CA ASP A 84 24.76 5.40 -12.70
C ASP A 84 23.70 5.00 -11.67
N LEU A 85 24.15 4.68 -10.45
CA LEU A 85 23.26 4.30 -9.33
C LEU A 85 22.58 5.54 -8.70
N GLU A 86 22.21 6.52 -9.52
CA GLU A 86 21.50 7.71 -9.05
C GLU A 86 20.00 7.53 -9.12
N LYS A 87 19.32 8.01 -8.09
CA LYS A 87 17.85 8.03 -8.00
C LYS A 87 17.32 9.42 -7.66
N ASP A 88 16.05 9.64 -7.96
CA ASP A 88 15.30 10.81 -7.57
C ASP A 88 14.73 10.67 -6.14
N PHE A 89 14.09 11.74 -5.65
CA PHE A 89 13.32 11.70 -4.40
C PHE A 89 12.12 10.76 -4.52
N ASP A 90 11.71 10.21 -3.38
CA ASP A 90 10.64 9.22 -3.31
C ASP A 90 9.26 9.86 -3.10
N CYS A 91 9.25 11.14 -2.72
CA CYS A 91 8.05 11.84 -2.34
C CYS A 91 8.16 13.31 -2.71
N ILE A 92 7.05 13.91 -3.11
CA ILE A 92 6.88 15.34 -3.26
C ILE A 92 5.56 15.78 -2.63
N TYR A 93 5.58 16.92 -1.91
CA TYR A 93 4.39 17.63 -1.51
C TYR A 93 4.30 18.93 -2.34
N LEU A 94 3.15 19.12 -2.98
CA LEU A 94 2.87 20.28 -3.81
C LEU A 94 1.89 21.21 -3.10
N GLU A 95 2.37 22.38 -2.73
CA GLU A 95 1.53 23.48 -2.28
C GLU A 95 1.00 24.26 -3.48
N LYS A 96 -0.14 24.94 -3.35
CA LYS A 96 -0.68 25.75 -4.42
C LYS A 96 0.31 26.83 -4.87
N PRO A 97 0.66 26.90 -6.17
CA PRO A 97 1.51 27.98 -6.68
C PRO A 97 0.85 29.35 -6.46
N THR A 98 1.45 30.21 -5.66
CA THR A 98 0.90 31.53 -5.30
C THR A 98 1.53 32.69 -6.07
N ASN A 99 2.74 32.49 -6.62
CA ASN A 99 3.52 33.54 -7.31
C ASN A 99 3.34 33.50 -8.83
N LEU A 100 2.13 33.19 -9.32
CA LEU A 100 1.80 33.16 -10.75
C LEU A 100 1.60 34.54 -11.30
N LEU A 101 0.98 35.41 -10.51
CA LEU A 101 0.87 36.85 -10.73
C LEU A 101 1.56 37.59 -9.58
N VAL A 102 1.97 38.81 -9.81
CA VAL A 102 2.50 39.65 -8.74
C VAL A 102 1.43 39.85 -7.69
N ASN A 103 1.79 39.64 -6.44
CA ASN A 103 0.88 39.79 -5.31
C ASN A 103 0.74 41.27 -4.94
N VAL A 104 -0.37 41.89 -5.34
CA VAL A 104 -0.69 43.30 -5.08
C VAL A 104 -1.27 43.53 -3.67
N ASP A 105 -1.50 42.47 -2.88
CA ASP A 105 -2.03 42.55 -1.51
C ASP A 105 -0.97 42.36 -0.42
N SER A 106 0.30 42.47 -0.75
CA SER A 106 1.36 42.26 0.22
C SER A 106 1.30 43.33 1.32
N LYS A 107 1.27 42.90 2.59
CA LYS A 107 1.35 43.82 3.74
C LYS A 107 2.66 44.66 3.76
N LYS A 108 3.62 44.33 2.93
CA LYS A 108 4.93 45.03 2.79
C LYS A 108 4.93 46.10 1.71
N GLY A 109 3.79 46.32 1.02
CA GLY A 109 3.74 47.18 -0.15
C GLY A 109 4.20 46.45 -1.44
N ILE A 110 4.16 47.13 -2.54
CA ILE A 110 4.59 46.66 -3.88
C ILE A 110 5.83 47.45 -4.28
N GLU A 111 6.89 46.75 -4.72
CA GLU A 111 8.06 47.40 -5.33
C GLU A 111 7.72 47.91 -6.72
N ALA A 112 8.41 48.98 -7.18
CA ALA A 112 8.14 49.60 -8.50
C ALA A 112 8.28 48.58 -9.65
N GLU A 113 9.28 47.71 -9.59
CA GLU A 113 9.50 46.66 -10.58
C GLU A 113 8.35 45.65 -10.63
N ASP A 114 7.83 45.26 -9.48
CA ASP A 114 6.69 44.34 -9.37
C ASP A 114 5.41 45.01 -9.86
N LEU A 115 5.20 46.29 -9.62
CA LEU A 115 4.07 47.03 -10.15
C LEU A 115 4.09 47.04 -11.69
N VAL A 116 5.25 47.34 -12.29
CA VAL A 116 5.42 47.32 -13.74
C VAL A 116 5.14 45.94 -14.32
N ARG A 117 5.71 44.89 -13.68
CA ARG A 117 5.46 43.50 -14.06
C ARG A 117 3.98 43.16 -14.01
N PHE A 118 3.28 43.57 -12.94
CA PHE A 118 1.85 43.35 -12.79
C PHE A 118 1.02 44.01 -13.88
N VAL A 119 1.35 45.24 -14.24
CA VAL A 119 0.68 45.97 -15.33
C VAL A 119 0.80 45.17 -16.64
N TYR A 120 2.02 44.73 -17.00
CA TYR A 120 2.22 43.89 -18.18
C TYR A 120 1.45 42.57 -18.14
N GLN A 121 1.38 41.91 -16.97
CA GLN A 121 0.57 40.71 -16.81
C GLN A 121 -0.92 41.00 -17.06
N MET A 122 -1.44 42.10 -16.57
CA MET A 122 -2.84 42.46 -16.76
C MET A 122 -3.13 42.88 -18.22
N GLU A 123 -2.22 43.63 -18.87
CA GLU A 123 -2.37 43.96 -20.27
C GLU A 123 -2.40 42.70 -21.15
N PHE A 124 -1.51 41.75 -20.90
CA PHE A 124 -1.50 40.47 -21.60
C PHE A 124 -2.84 39.70 -21.46
N LEU A 125 -3.40 39.63 -20.25
CA LEU A 125 -4.69 38.95 -20.02
C LEU A 125 -5.86 39.69 -20.69
N MET A 126 -5.82 41.03 -20.73
CA MET A 126 -6.83 41.87 -21.41
C MET A 126 -6.74 41.71 -22.93
N GLU A 127 -5.54 41.71 -23.52
CA GLU A 127 -5.35 41.48 -24.94
C GLU A 127 -5.82 40.12 -25.42
N ARG A 128 -5.65 39.10 -24.58
CA ARG A 128 -6.17 37.75 -24.83
C ARG A 128 -7.69 37.65 -24.65
N GLY A 129 -8.33 38.66 -24.13
CA GLY A 129 -9.77 38.65 -23.82
C GLY A 129 -10.15 37.81 -22.60
N GLU A 130 -9.17 37.37 -21.82
CA GLU A 130 -9.40 36.55 -20.62
C GLU A 130 -9.86 37.37 -19.41
N VAL A 131 -9.49 38.66 -19.39
CA VAL A 131 -9.97 39.64 -18.42
C VAL A 131 -10.59 40.81 -19.17
N SER A 132 -11.79 41.24 -18.78
CA SER A 132 -12.40 42.39 -19.41
C SER A 132 -11.58 43.67 -19.15
N ARG A 133 -11.52 44.57 -20.14
CA ARG A 133 -10.75 45.81 -20.01
C ARG A 133 -11.16 46.64 -18.78
N LYS A 134 -12.45 46.63 -18.44
CA LYS A 134 -12.98 47.31 -17.26
C LYS A 134 -12.46 46.67 -15.96
N ALA A 135 -12.42 45.34 -15.89
CA ALA A 135 -11.92 44.62 -14.73
C ALA A 135 -10.41 44.76 -14.58
N GLY A 136 -9.64 44.62 -15.69
CA GLY A 136 -8.19 44.75 -15.68
C GLY A 136 -7.74 46.17 -15.25
N ILE A 137 -8.34 47.22 -15.79
CA ILE A 137 -8.06 48.63 -15.38
C ILE A 137 -8.39 48.82 -13.89
N ALA A 138 -9.48 48.23 -13.36
CA ALA A 138 -9.81 48.35 -11.94
C ALA A 138 -8.74 47.71 -11.07
N VAL A 139 -8.27 46.50 -11.43
CA VAL A 139 -7.22 45.76 -10.67
C VAL A 139 -5.85 46.50 -10.79
N ILE A 140 -5.51 47.08 -11.94
CA ILE A 140 -4.31 47.90 -12.09
C ILE A 140 -4.39 49.13 -11.17
N LYS A 141 -5.54 49.84 -11.12
CA LYS A 141 -5.73 50.96 -10.20
C LYS A 141 -5.54 50.55 -8.75
N ASP A 142 -6.06 49.41 -8.37
CA ASP A 142 -5.86 48.86 -7.04
C ASP A 142 -4.38 48.62 -6.73
N ALA A 143 -3.61 48.10 -7.69
CA ALA A 143 -2.18 47.92 -7.56
C ALA A 143 -1.44 49.24 -7.34
N PHE A 144 -1.79 50.32 -8.07
CA PHE A 144 -1.24 51.66 -7.85
C PHE A 144 -1.59 52.24 -6.48
N ILE A 145 -2.81 51.96 -5.98
CA ILE A 145 -3.21 52.40 -4.63
C ILE A 145 -2.34 51.69 -3.58
N CYS A 146 -2.15 50.39 -3.73
CA CYS A 146 -1.29 49.60 -2.81
C CYS A 146 0.18 50.08 -2.90
N PHE A 147 0.69 50.38 -4.07
CA PHE A 147 2.04 50.93 -4.26
C PHE A 147 2.23 52.25 -3.48
N ASN A 148 1.21 53.10 -3.45
CA ASN A 148 1.22 54.36 -2.70
C ASN A 148 0.85 54.17 -1.20
N GLY A 149 0.88 52.98 -0.65
CA GLY A 149 0.61 52.68 0.77
C GLY A 149 -0.87 52.68 1.15
N GLY A 150 -1.79 52.67 0.19
CA GLY A 150 -3.23 52.58 0.40
C GLY A 150 -3.69 51.12 0.52
N HIS A 151 -4.92 50.95 1.02
CA HIS A 151 -5.62 49.65 1.04
C HIS A 151 -6.79 49.65 0.09
N THR A 152 -7.01 48.58 -0.64
CA THR A 152 -8.11 48.46 -1.59
C THR A 152 -9.09 47.34 -1.15
N PHE A 153 -10.37 47.53 -1.46
CA PHE A 153 -11.45 46.60 -1.21
C PHE A 153 -12.15 46.15 -2.48
N SER A 154 -11.48 46.17 -3.63
CA SER A 154 -12.08 45.76 -4.90
C SER A 154 -12.37 44.26 -4.89
N GLY A 155 -13.65 43.86 -4.98
CA GLY A 155 -14.08 42.45 -5.06
C GLY A 155 -13.64 41.73 -6.35
N LYS A 156 -12.89 42.40 -7.24
CA LYS A 156 -12.47 41.88 -8.55
C LYS A 156 -11.05 41.30 -8.56
N LYS A 157 -10.34 41.38 -7.45
CA LYS A 157 -8.93 40.91 -7.33
C LYS A 157 -8.75 39.42 -7.66
N GLY A 158 -9.78 38.60 -7.51
CA GLY A 158 -9.72 37.17 -7.81
C GLY A 158 -9.93 36.80 -9.29
N GLU A 159 -10.45 37.71 -10.12
CA GLU A 159 -10.74 37.42 -11.54
C GLU A 159 -9.50 37.02 -12.34
N PRO A 160 -8.34 37.74 -12.25
CA PRO A 160 -7.15 37.36 -13.00
C PRO A 160 -6.61 35.95 -12.70
N TYR A 161 -6.81 35.44 -11.49
CA TYR A 161 -6.36 34.12 -11.08
C TYR A 161 -7.22 32.99 -11.63
N LYS A 162 -8.39 33.27 -12.20
CA LYS A 162 -9.33 32.30 -12.78
C LYS A 162 -9.21 32.19 -14.29
N THR A 163 -8.20 32.81 -14.88
CA THR A 163 -8.00 32.83 -16.33
C THR A 163 -7.29 31.57 -16.81
N ASP A 164 -7.53 31.17 -18.08
CA ASP A 164 -6.90 30.00 -18.69
C ASP A 164 -5.38 30.13 -18.76
N SER A 165 -4.86 31.33 -19.03
CA SER A 165 -3.41 31.58 -19.05
C SER A 165 -2.78 31.34 -17.69
N VAL A 166 -3.40 31.80 -16.60
CA VAL A 166 -2.90 31.57 -15.24
C VAL A 166 -3.04 30.11 -14.83
N ASN A 167 -4.16 29.47 -15.19
CA ASN A 167 -4.34 28.03 -14.99
C ASN A 167 -3.26 27.21 -15.71
N ASN A 168 -2.99 27.49 -16.98
CA ASN A 168 -1.97 26.78 -17.76
C ASN A 168 -0.55 27.04 -17.21
N PHE A 169 -0.28 28.23 -16.71
CA PHE A 169 1.00 28.55 -16.07
C PHE A 169 1.16 27.80 -14.74
N ALA A 170 0.10 27.69 -13.95
CA ALA A 170 0.08 26.90 -12.72
C ALA A 170 0.35 25.41 -13.01
N ILE A 171 -0.37 24.83 -13.96
CA ILE A 171 -0.19 23.44 -14.37
C ILE A 171 1.24 23.19 -14.86
N ARG A 172 1.79 24.09 -15.69
CA ARG A 172 3.18 24.00 -16.14
C ARG A 172 4.17 24.02 -14.97
N THR A 173 3.93 24.83 -13.97
CA THR A 173 4.74 24.90 -12.74
C THR A 173 4.68 23.59 -11.96
N LEU A 174 3.50 22.99 -11.85
CA LEU A 174 3.30 21.68 -11.21
C LEU A 174 3.99 20.56 -12.00
N ILE A 175 3.88 20.54 -13.34
CA ILE A 175 4.60 19.60 -14.22
C ILE A 175 6.11 19.68 -13.96
N GLN A 176 6.66 20.88 -13.89
CA GLN A 176 8.08 21.10 -13.66
C GLN A 176 8.49 20.60 -12.26
N ALA A 177 7.65 20.78 -11.26
CA ALA A 177 7.92 20.31 -9.90
C ALA A 177 7.89 18.78 -9.82
N VAL A 178 6.85 18.13 -10.32
CA VAL A 178 6.75 16.65 -10.36
C VAL A 178 7.89 16.07 -11.20
N GLY A 179 8.27 16.74 -12.29
CA GLY A 179 9.43 16.34 -13.11
C GLY A 179 10.75 16.24 -12.35
N ARG A 180 10.83 16.71 -11.08
CA ARG A 180 12.04 16.58 -10.24
C ARG A 180 12.21 15.18 -9.64
N ILE A 181 11.12 14.45 -9.49
CA ILE A 181 11.12 13.08 -8.96
C ILE A 181 11.01 12.02 -10.06
N CYS A 182 11.13 12.43 -11.35
CA CYS A 182 10.89 11.58 -12.51
C CYS A 182 12.05 11.52 -13.50
N ARG A 183 13.26 11.94 -13.13
CA ARG A 183 14.38 12.10 -14.07
C ARG A 183 15.27 10.90 -14.22
N THR A 184 15.37 10.06 -13.18
CA THR A 184 16.21 8.88 -13.20
C THR A 184 15.43 7.63 -13.60
N GLY A 185 16.14 6.66 -14.18
CA GLY A 185 15.61 5.32 -14.43
C GLY A 185 15.61 4.41 -13.18
N LEU A 186 16.23 4.85 -12.09
CA LEU A 186 16.19 4.15 -10.82
C LEU A 186 15.23 4.85 -9.87
N LYS A 187 14.25 4.13 -9.38
CA LYS A 187 13.18 4.65 -8.53
C LYS A 187 12.94 3.76 -7.32
N ASN A 188 12.32 4.31 -6.31
CA ASN A 188 11.69 3.47 -5.30
C ASN A 188 10.50 2.71 -5.92
N PRO A 189 10.13 1.55 -5.36
CA PRO A 189 8.91 0.85 -5.78
C PRO A 189 7.67 1.74 -5.74
N ASP A 190 7.61 2.66 -4.76
CA ASP A 190 6.53 3.62 -4.60
C ASP A 190 7.06 5.05 -4.65
N ILE A 191 6.36 5.90 -5.40
CA ILE A 191 6.58 7.35 -5.47
C ILE A 191 5.32 8.04 -4.97
N TYR A 192 5.47 8.94 -4.00
CA TYR A 192 4.34 9.62 -3.38
C TYR A 192 4.23 11.06 -3.86
N ILE A 193 3.06 11.43 -4.38
CA ILE A 193 2.73 12.80 -4.76
C ILE A 193 1.58 13.27 -3.88
N TYR A 194 1.89 14.09 -2.90
CA TYR A 194 0.89 14.76 -2.08
C TYR A 194 0.60 16.14 -2.66
N VAL A 195 -0.65 16.51 -2.72
CA VAL A 195 -1.08 17.81 -3.22
C VAL A 195 -2.00 18.50 -2.23
N ASP A 196 -1.86 19.80 -2.10
CA ASP A 196 -2.84 20.62 -1.40
C ASP A 196 -4.19 20.53 -2.14
N ASP A 197 -5.29 20.38 -1.42
CA ASP A 197 -6.64 20.24 -1.98
C ASP A 197 -7.05 21.44 -2.84
N THR A 198 -6.50 22.62 -2.54
CA THR A 198 -6.72 23.83 -3.32
C THR A 198 -6.20 23.73 -4.75
N ILE A 199 -5.17 22.89 -4.99
CA ILE A 199 -4.68 22.63 -6.36
C ILE A 199 -5.76 21.92 -7.17
N LEU A 200 -6.39 20.88 -6.60
CA LEU A 200 -7.42 20.11 -7.28
C LEU A 200 -8.71 20.93 -7.45
N ARG A 201 -9.00 21.82 -6.51
CA ARG A 201 -10.20 22.66 -6.51
C ARG A 201 -10.10 23.84 -7.45
N ASP A 202 -8.94 24.51 -7.50
CA ASP A 202 -8.79 25.81 -8.12
C ASP A 202 -8.16 25.74 -9.53
N TYR A 203 -7.58 24.60 -9.95
CA TYR A 203 -7.00 24.42 -11.27
C TYR A 203 -7.72 23.37 -12.11
N ASP A 204 -8.01 23.73 -13.36
CA ASP A 204 -8.64 22.84 -14.34
C ASP A 204 -7.60 22.01 -15.10
N PHE A 205 -7.60 20.71 -14.86
CA PHE A 205 -6.75 19.74 -15.55
C PHE A 205 -7.39 19.16 -16.83
N SER A 206 -8.59 19.57 -17.22
CA SER A 206 -9.32 19.00 -18.36
C SER A 206 -8.58 19.17 -19.69
N SER A 207 -7.91 20.31 -19.87
CA SER A 207 -7.15 20.65 -21.08
C SER A 207 -5.81 19.93 -21.22
N VAL A 208 -5.36 19.21 -20.17
CA VAL A 208 -4.04 18.57 -20.19
C VAL A 208 -4.08 17.27 -20.96
N GLU A 209 -3.31 17.17 -22.05
CA GLU A 209 -3.18 15.95 -22.84
C GLU A 209 -2.28 14.92 -22.14
N GLN A 210 -2.83 13.75 -21.83
CA GLN A 210 -2.11 12.70 -21.10
C GLN A 210 -0.98 12.03 -21.89
N ARG A 211 -1.03 12.09 -23.24
CA ARG A 211 -0.08 11.38 -24.12
C ARG A 211 1.36 11.87 -24.05
N MET A 212 1.59 13.07 -23.53
CA MET A 212 2.92 13.70 -23.47
C MET A 212 3.44 13.90 -22.05
N LEU A 213 2.79 13.25 -21.06
CA LEU A 213 3.14 13.41 -19.66
C LEU A 213 3.99 12.22 -19.17
N ASN A 214 4.87 12.49 -18.21
CA ASN A 214 5.44 11.41 -17.43
C ASN A 214 4.35 10.68 -16.62
N PRO A 215 4.54 9.40 -16.30
CA PRO A 215 3.53 8.61 -15.60
C PRO A 215 3.10 9.24 -14.26
N GLU A 216 4.03 9.81 -13.53
CA GLU A 216 3.79 10.41 -12.22
C GLU A 216 2.86 11.62 -12.32
N PHE A 217 3.08 12.49 -13.29
CA PHE A 217 2.19 13.64 -13.50
C PHE A 217 0.85 13.21 -14.14
N ALA A 218 0.84 12.18 -14.95
CA ALA A 218 -0.39 11.64 -15.53
C ALA A 218 -1.37 11.16 -14.44
N GLU A 219 -0.87 10.57 -13.36
CA GLU A 219 -1.72 10.20 -12.21
C GLU A 219 -2.29 11.43 -11.49
N LEU A 220 -1.51 12.50 -11.31
CA LEU A 220 -2.03 13.76 -10.76
C LEU A 220 -3.13 14.35 -11.65
N VAL A 221 -2.94 14.37 -12.98
CA VAL A 221 -3.94 14.84 -13.95
C VAL A 221 -5.22 14.00 -13.87
N LYS A 222 -5.10 12.70 -13.76
CA LYS A 222 -6.24 11.78 -13.63
C LYS A 222 -7.07 12.12 -12.39
N VAL A 223 -6.42 12.32 -11.24
CA VAL A 223 -7.06 12.73 -9.99
C VAL A 223 -7.71 14.11 -10.14
N GLY A 224 -7.01 15.09 -10.72
CA GLY A 224 -7.53 16.45 -10.95
C GLY A 224 -8.75 16.45 -11.87
N LYS A 225 -8.73 15.71 -12.98
CA LYS A 225 -9.89 15.56 -13.87
C LYS A 225 -11.10 14.92 -13.18
N ALA A 226 -10.87 13.90 -12.36
CA ALA A 226 -11.94 13.26 -11.58
C ALA A 226 -12.57 14.23 -10.58
N TYR A 227 -11.76 15.05 -9.93
CA TYR A 227 -12.21 16.09 -9.00
C TYR A 227 -13.11 17.13 -9.69
N PHE A 228 -12.69 17.66 -10.84
CA PHE A 228 -13.41 18.69 -11.58
C PHE A 228 -14.76 18.24 -12.16
N ASN A 229 -14.88 16.96 -12.53
CA ASN A 229 -16.10 16.42 -13.14
C ASN A 229 -17.25 16.16 -12.13
N GLY A 230 -17.15 16.65 -10.90
CA GLY A 230 -18.24 16.64 -9.91
C GLY A 230 -18.64 15.26 -9.35
N GLN A 231 -18.03 14.18 -9.86
CA GLN A 231 -18.14 12.84 -9.28
C GLN A 231 -17.14 12.62 -8.14
N ALA A 232 -16.38 13.65 -7.83
CA ALA A 232 -15.08 13.57 -7.19
C ALA A 232 -15.13 13.27 -5.70
N ASN A 233 -16.05 13.82 -4.92
CA ASN A 233 -15.87 13.76 -3.46
C ASN A 233 -15.98 12.34 -2.88
N LYS A 234 -16.93 11.52 -3.35
CA LYS A 234 -17.01 10.13 -2.87
C LYS A 234 -16.02 9.18 -3.55
N ASN A 235 -15.83 9.33 -4.87
CA ASN A 235 -14.94 8.43 -5.62
C ASN A 235 -13.46 8.76 -5.42
N LEU A 236 -13.10 10.01 -5.12
CA LEU A 236 -11.73 10.41 -4.82
C LEU A 236 -11.27 9.83 -3.49
N ASP A 237 -12.09 9.94 -2.45
CA ASP A 237 -11.77 9.37 -1.14
C ASP A 237 -11.59 7.85 -1.24
N VAL A 238 -12.45 7.17 -2.00
CA VAL A 238 -12.32 5.73 -2.26
C VAL A 238 -11.04 5.41 -3.04
N ALA A 239 -10.72 6.16 -4.09
CA ALA A 239 -9.50 5.94 -4.88
C ALA A 239 -8.22 6.18 -4.07
N VAL A 240 -8.22 7.17 -3.18
CA VAL A 240 -7.13 7.40 -2.23
C VAL A 240 -7.00 6.23 -1.25
N MET A 241 -8.11 5.76 -0.70
CA MET A 241 -8.11 4.59 0.20
C MET A 241 -7.62 3.33 -0.51
N GLU A 242 -8.05 3.08 -1.75
CA GLU A 242 -7.58 1.95 -2.57
C GLU A 242 -6.07 2.01 -2.81
N ASN A 243 -5.52 3.19 -3.10
CA ASN A 243 -4.08 3.35 -3.26
C ASN A 243 -3.32 3.16 -1.94
N CYS A 244 -3.82 3.70 -0.83
CA CYS A 244 -3.26 3.45 0.50
C CYS A 244 -3.30 1.96 0.85
N ALA A 245 -4.41 1.28 0.56
CA ALA A 245 -4.58 -0.16 0.76
C ALA A 245 -3.55 -0.97 -0.03
N ARG A 246 -3.30 -0.60 -1.30
CA ARG A 246 -2.26 -1.20 -2.14
C ARG A 246 -0.87 -1.07 -1.52
N ILE A 247 -0.51 0.11 -1.04
CA ILE A 247 0.79 0.36 -0.39
C ILE A 247 0.94 -0.47 0.88
N LEU A 248 -0.10 -0.53 1.71
CA LEU A 248 -0.10 -1.34 2.92
C LEU A 248 0.03 -2.83 2.61
N ALA A 249 -0.64 -3.32 1.57
CA ALA A 249 -0.51 -4.70 1.11
C ALA A 249 0.92 -5.05 0.71
N LEU A 250 1.60 -4.18 -0.04
CA LEU A 250 3.00 -4.37 -0.40
C LEU A 250 3.93 -4.39 0.82
N LYS A 251 3.71 -3.50 1.79
CA LYS A 251 4.46 -3.49 3.05
C LYS A 251 4.20 -4.74 3.89
N ALA A 252 2.95 -5.18 3.96
CA ALA A 252 2.58 -6.42 4.64
C ALA A 252 3.32 -7.63 4.05
N MET A 253 3.40 -7.70 2.71
CA MET A 253 4.15 -8.75 2.02
C MET A 253 5.65 -8.70 2.30
N GLN A 254 6.24 -7.50 2.38
CA GLN A 254 7.65 -7.36 2.76
C GLN A 254 7.93 -7.96 4.15
N ILE A 255 7.08 -7.66 5.13
CA ILE A 255 7.20 -8.20 6.50
C ILE A 255 7.10 -9.73 6.47
N ILE A 256 6.11 -10.28 5.77
CA ILE A 256 5.96 -11.74 5.63
C ILE A 256 7.24 -12.35 5.02
N ASN A 257 7.78 -11.75 3.98
CA ASN A 257 9.00 -12.24 3.34
C ASN A 257 10.24 -12.11 4.24
N GLU A 258 10.35 -11.04 5.04
CA GLU A 258 11.43 -10.87 6.00
C GLU A 258 11.39 -11.92 7.10
N LEU A 259 10.21 -12.20 7.64
CA LEU A 259 10.02 -13.27 8.64
C LEU A 259 10.39 -14.65 8.07
N LYS A 260 9.98 -14.96 6.84
CA LYS A 260 10.26 -16.24 6.19
C LYS A 260 11.72 -16.46 5.79
N ARG A 261 12.56 -15.42 5.78
CA ARG A 261 13.98 -15.55 5.42
C ARG A 261 14.82 -16.25 6.47
N ASN A 262 14.52 -16.00 7.75
CA ASN A 262 15.27 -16.57 8.85
C ASN A 262 14.40 -16.67 10.10
N TRP A 263 14.06 -17.90 10.49
CA TRP A 263 13.26 -18.18 11.68
C TRP A 263 14.13 -18.14 12.93
N THR A 264 13.90 -17.13 13.77
CA THR A 264 14.41 -17.01 15.14
C THR A 264 13.25 -17.20 16.12
N ASP A 265 13.52 -17.47 17.38
CA ASP A 265 12.47 -17.60 18.40
C ASP A 265 11.54 -16.38 18.41
N ASP A 266 12.10 -15.17 18.37
CA ASP A 266 11.31 -13.92 18.31
C ASP A 266 10.42 -13.83 17.05
N SER A 267 10.93 -14.25 15.89
CA SER A 267 10.16 -14.21 14.63
C SER A 267 9.07 -15.29 14.59
N ILE A 268 9.30 -16.45 15.21
CA ILE A 268 8.33 -17.53 15.39
C ILE A 268 7.20 -17.06 16.31
N ASP A 269 7.53 -16.46 17.44
CA ASP A 269 6.53 -15.93 18.37
C ASP A 269 5.71 -14.82 17.74
N TYR A 270 6.36 -13.92 16.98
CA TYR A 270 5.65 -12.88 16.25
C TYR A 270 4.72 -13.46 15.16
N TRP A 271 5.16 -14.49 14.43
CA TRP A 271 4.36 -15.19 13.42
C TRP A 271 3.13 -15.84 14.03
N LYS A 272 3.30 -16.54 15.15
CA LYS A 272 2.20 -17.15 15.92
C LYS A 272 1.20 -16.09 16.40
N ALA A 273 1.70 -15.01 16.99
CA ALA A 273 0.84 -13.91 17.44
C ALA A 273 0.08 -13.25 16.28
N LEU A 274 0.71 -13.13 15.11
CA LEU A 274 0.08 -12.58 13.90
C LEU A 274 -1.04 -13.50 13.40
N ARG A 275 -0.86 -14.81 13.42
CA ARG A 275 -1.88 -15.82 13.06
C ARG A 275 -3.08 -15.76 14.00
N GLU A 276 -2.83 -15.75 15.30
CA GLU A 276 -3.86 -15.59 16.33
C GLU A 276 -4.65 -14.28 16.13
N LEU A 277 -3.96 -13.16 15.92
CA LEU A 277 -4.59 -11.89 15.66
C LEU A 277 -5.52 -11.92 14.43
N CYS A 278 -5.06 -12.49 13.32
CA CYS A 278 -5.85 -12.60 12.10
C CYS A 278 -7.10 -13.48 12.31
N LEU A 279 -6.99 -14.59 13.03
CA LEU A 279 -8.13 -15.45 13.35
C LEU A 279 -9.14 -14.78 14.29
N MET A 280 -8.66 -14.07 15.30
CA MET A 280 -9.53 -13.38 16.24
C MET A 280 -10.24 -12.17 15.60
N ARG A 281 -9.58 -11.49 14.70
CA ARG A 281 -10.04 -10.18 14.20
C ARG A 281 -9.77 -10.02 12.69
N PRO A 282 -10.53 -10.67 11.81
CA PRO A 282 -10.40 -10.48 10.37
C PRO A 282 -10.83 -9.06 9.92
N THR A 283 -11.66 -8.41 10.73
CA THR A 283 -12.06 -7.00 10.63
C THR A 283 -11.85 -6.29 11.96
N LEU A 284 -11.64 -4.98 11.96
CA LEU A 284 -11.30 -4.22 13.16
C LEU A 284 -11.90 -2.81 13.13
N SER A 285 -12.39 -2.33 14.29
CA SER A 285 -12.90 -0.96 14.40
C SER A 285 -11.75 0.06 14.54
N ARG A 286 -12.02 1.30 14.13
CA ARG A 286 -11.06 2.42 14.21
C ARG A 286 -10.47 2.60 15.61
N LYS A 287 -11.30 2.55 16.65
CA LYS A 287 -10.86 2.68 18.04
C LYS A 287 -9.75 1.69 18.41
N ASN A 288 -9.82 0.48 17.89
CA ASN A 288 -8.84 -0.56 18.21
C ASN A 288 -7.52 -0.37 17.45
N VAL A 289 -7.56 0.20 16.21
CA VAL A 289 -6.36 0.47 15.41
C VAL A 289 -5.55 1.64 15.97
N GLU A 290 -6.22 2.71 16.42
CA GLU A 290 -5.57 3.91 16.94
C GLU A 290 -4.75 3.65 18.22
N HIS A 291 -5.10 2.61 18.97
CA HIS A 291 -4.42 2.27 20.22
C HIS A 291 -3.25 1.29 20.05
N ASN A 292 -3.01 0.75 18.85
CA ASN A 292 -1.97 -0.25 18.64
C ASN A 292 -1.26 -0.10 17.29
N SER A 293 -0.01 0.38 17.33
CA SER A 293 0.83 0.58 16.13
C SER A 293 1.12 -0.71 15.35
N GLN A 294 1.05 -1.89 15.98
CA GLN A 294 1.26 -3.18 15.31
C GLN A 294 0.15 -3.48 14.28
N TYR A 295 -1.05 -2.90 14.44
CA TYR A 295 -2.16 -3.13 13.52
C TYR A 295 -2.06 -2.37 12.20
N GLN A 296 -1.22 -1.34 12.12
CA GLN A 296 -1.11 -0.46 10.95
C GLN A 296 -0.64 -1.15 9.67
N LEU A 297 0.02 -2.31 9.78
CA LEU A 297 0.52 -3.08 8.63
C LEU A 297 -0.30 -4.34 8.34
N VAL A 298 -1.16 -4.74 9.27
CA VAL A 298 -2.02 -5.91 9.15
C VAL A 298 -3.33 -5.55 8.44
N TYR A 299 -3.87 -4.37 8.77
CA TYR A 299 -5.19 -3.92 8.30
C TYR A 299 -5.08 -2.72 7.37
N MET A 300 -6.00 -2.63 6.44
CA MET A 300 -6.21 -1.46 5.60
C MET A 300 -7.56 -0.80 5.92
N CYS A 301 -7.61 0.54 5.78
CA CYS A 301 -8.83 1.32 5.96
C CYS A 301 -9.74 1.17 4.74
N ALA A 302 -11.02 0.97 4.98
CA ALA A 302 -12.07 0.89 3.97
C ALA A 302 -12.94 2.16 3.94
N PRO A 303 -13.67 2.43 2.85
CA PRO A 303 -14.53 3.62 2.70
C PRO A 303 -15.83 3.57 3.52
N GLY A 304 -15.92 2.66 4.47
CA GLY A 304 -17.07 2.45 5.37
C GLY A 304 -16.90 1.14 6.10
N GLU A 305 -17.94 0.69 6.77
CA GLU A 305 -17.98 -0.61 7.43
C GLU A 305 -18.19 -1.71 6.37
N ILE A 306 -17.17 -2.55 6.16
CA ILE A 306 -17.19 -3.64 5.16
C ILE A 306 -16.83 -4.98 5.79
N THR A 307 -17.21 -6.05 5.10
CA THR A 307 -16.81 -7.44 5.42
C THR A 307 -16.03 -8.10 4.27
N ALA A 308 -15.94 -7.41 3.12
CA ALA A 308 -15.33 -7.95 1.92
C ALA A 308 -14.81 -6.83 1.01
N TYR A 309 -13.85 -7.18 0.16
CA TYR A 309 -13.38 -6.37 -0.96
C TYR A 309 -12.84 -7.28 -2.07
N SER A 310 -12.50 -6.69 -3.21
CA SER A 310 -11.89 -7.41 -4.33
C SER A 310 -10.47 -6.93 -4.60
N TYR A 311 -9.66 -7.81 -5.15
CA TYR A 311 -8.28 -7.48 -5.53
C TYR A 311 -7.86 -8.30 -6.76
N GLU A 312 -6.78 -7.88 -7.37
CA GLU A 312 -6.10 -8.57 -8.44
C GLU A 312 -4.60 -8.55 -8.19
N GLN A 313 -3.98 -9.69 -8.37
CA GLN A 313 -2.56 -9.84 -8.18
C GLN A 313 -1.97 -10.54 -9.41
N GLU A 314 -0.98 -9.92 -10.02
CA GLU A 314 -0.19 -10.50 -11.11
C GLU A 314 1.14 -11.03 -10.59
N GLY A 315 1.32 -12.35 -10.63
CA GLY A 315 2.56 -13.02 -10.21
C GLY A 315 2.80 -12.97 -8.70
N ASP A 316 4.07 -12.91 -8.30
CA ASP A 316 4.44 -12.74 -6.90
C ASP A 316 3.95 -11.40 -6.37
N TYR A 317 3.40 -11.38 -5.12
CA TYR A 317 2.94 -10.18 -4.40
C TYR A 317 3.92 -8.99 -4.40
N ASN A 318 5.14 -9.22 -4.83
CA ASN A 318 6.20 -8.23 -4.86
C ASN A 318 6.11 -7.21 -6.00
N LYS A 319 5.20 -7.40 -6.98
CA LYS A 319 5.22 -6.60 -8.21
C LYS A 319 3.97 -5.78 -8.49
N ASN A 320 2.78 -6.35 -8.37
CA ASN A 320 1.55 -5.63 -8.65
C ASN A 320 0.39 -6.20 -7.87
N ILE A 321 -0.21 -5.38 -7.04
CA ILE A 321 -1.50 -5.66 -6.41
C ILE A 321 -2.43 -4.48 -6.66
N ASN A 322 -3.64 -4.76 -7.13
CA ASN A 322 -4.71 -3.78 -7.28
C ASN A 322 -5.83 -4.13 -6.31
N ILE A 323 -6.41 -3.16 -5.64
CA ILE A 323 -7.46 -3.35 -4.63
C ILE A 323 -8.63 -2.46 -4.99
N LYS A 324 -9.85 -3.01 -4.94
CA LYS A 324 -11.12 -2.33 -5.19
C LYS A 324 -12.13 -2.68 -4.10
N PHE A 325 -12.79 -1.66 -3.57
CA PHE A 325 -13.84 -1.85 -2.57
C PHE A 325 -15.23 -2.10 -3.18
N ASP A 326 -15.37 -1.93 -4.48
CA ASP A 326 -16.62 -2.12 -5.23
C ASP A 326 -16.88 -3.58 -5.68
N GLY A 327 -15.95 -4.49 -5.40
CA GLY A 327 -16.07 -5.90 -5.77
C GLY A 327 -15.80 -6.20 -7.25
N SER A 328 -15.25 -5.27 -8.03
CA SER A 328 -15.08 -5.36 -9.48
C SER A 328 -13.93 -6.25 -9.96
N LEU A 329 -13.01 -6.64 -9.05
CA LEU A 329 -11.85 -7.45 -9.40
C LEU A 329 -12.10 -8.97 -9.20
N PRO A 330 -11.31 -9.84 -9.86
CA PRO A 330 -11.58 -11.28 -9.90
C PRO A 330 -11.38 -12.01 -8.57
N GLN A 331 -10.40 -11.60 -7.76
CA GLN A 331 -10.12 -12.22 -6.47
C GLN A 331 -10.87 -11.49 -5.36
N LYS A 332 -11.32 -12.21 -4.35
CA LYS A 332 -12.08 -11.64 -3.23
C LYS A 332 -11.44 -11.98 -1.90
N MET A 333 -11.54 -11.05 -0.97
CA MET A 333 -11.36 -11.26 0.45
C MET A 333 -12.73 -11.20 1.11
N SER A 334 -13.19 -12.31 1.66
CA SER A 334 -14.47 -12.41 2.37
C SER A 334 -14.55 -13.70 3.18
N GLU A 335 -15.54 -13.81 4.07
CA GLU A 335 -15.82 -15.05 4.79
C GLU A 335 -16.27 -16.20 3.86
N ASP A 336 -16.95 -15.87 2.74
CA ASP A 336 -17.38 -16.87 1.76
C ASP A 336 -16.18 -17.45 0.97
N GLU A 337 -15.10 -16.68 0.82
CA GLU A 337 -13.86 -17.13 0.15
C GLU A 337 -13.16 -18.26 0.90
N VAL A 338 -13.33 -18.33 2.20
CA VAL A 338 -12.75 -19.36 3.09
C VAL A 338 -13.78 -20.34 3.62
N HIS A 339 -15.00 -20.29 3.10
CA HIS A 339 -16.10 -21.17 3.57
C HIS A 339 -16.32 -21.10 5.08
N LEU A 340 -16.19 -19.92 5.69
CA LEU A 340 -16.25 -19.80 7.15
C LEU A 340 -17.60 -20.24 7.71
N LYS A 341 -18.70 -19.98 6.98
CA LYS A 341 -20.06 -20.43 7.35
C LYS A 341 -20.17 -21.95 7.39
N GLU A 342 -19.58 -22.64 6.42
CA GLU A 342 -19.56 -24.08 6.33
C GLU A 342 -18.64 -24.67 7.40
N ILE A 343 -17.50 -24.05 7.65
CA ILE A 343 -16.59 -24.41 8.76
C ILE A 343 -17.33 -24.35 10.10
N MET A 344 -18.12 -23.31 10.35
CA MET A 344 -18.91 -23.21 11.59
C MET A 344 -20.03 -24.24 11.72
N GLN A 345 -20.36 -24.99 10.66
CA GLN A 345 -21.31 -26.10 10.70
C GLN A 345 -20.65 -27.44 11.10
N ILE A 346 -19.33 -27.52 11.09
CA ILE A 346 -18.58 -28.71 11.52
C ILE A 346 -18.80 -28.92 13.04
N PRO A 347 -19.29 -30.07 13.48
CA PRO A 347 -19.59 -30.29 14.90
C PRO A 347 -18.38 -30.01 15.81
N GLY A 348 -18.57 -29.14 16.78
CA GLY A 348 -17.56 -28.78 17.79
C GLY A 348 -16.58 -27.68 17.35
N VAL A 349 -16.55 -27.27 16.08
CA VAL A 349 -15.66 -26.18 15.63
C VAL A 349 -16.10 -24.82 16.17
N LYS A 350 -17.42 -24.59 16.28
CA LYS A 350 -17.92 -23.35 16.85
C LYS A 350 -17.50 -23.18 18.31
N GLU A 351 -17.59 -24.21 19.11
CA GLU A 351 -17.15 -24.26 20.50
C GLU A 351 -15.62 -24.08 20.61
N LEU A 352 -14.84 -24.65 19.68
CA LEU A 352 -13.41 -24.44 19.57
C LEU A 352 -13.10 -22.96 19.33
N PHE A 353 -13.80 -22.30 18.40
CA PHE A 353 -13.61 -20.89 18.07
C PHE A 353 -13.97 -20.00 19.25
N GLU A 354 -15.10 -20.24 19.91
CA GLU A 354 -15.50 -19.51 21.10
C GLU A 354 -14.46 -19.64 22.23
N LYS A 355 -13.93 -20.85 22.46
CA LYS A 355 -12.89 -21.11 23.46
C LYS A 355 -11.61 -20.31 23.22
N HIS A 356 -11.20 -20.14 21.96
CA HIS A 356 -9.98 -19.43 21.58
C HIS A 356 -10.23 -17.93 21.26
N GLY A 357 -11.48 -17.49 21.24
CA GLY A 357 -11.85 -16.13 20.88
C GLY A 357 -11.68 -15.83 19.39
N TYR A 358 -11.70 -16.86 18.54
CA TYR A 358 -11.62 -16.68 17.09
C TYR A 358 -12.94 -16.17 16.51
N ALA A 359 -12.86 -15.39 15.45
CA ALA A 359 -14.05 -14.82 14.79
C ALA A 359 -14.80 -15.91 14.01
N ALA A 360 -16.05 -16.16 14.38
CA ALA A 360 -16.95 -17.07 13.66
C ALA A 360 -17.60 -16.43 12.42
N SER A 361 -17.44 -15.12 12.22
CA SER A 361 -17.90 -14.36 11.06
C SER A 361 -17.12 -13.06 10.91
N PHE A 362 -17.16 -12.43 9.73
CA PHE A 362 -16.61 -11.11 9.53
C PHE A 362 -17.63 -10.04 9.93
N VAL A 363 -17.34 -9.31 10.99
CA VAL A 363 -18.20 -8.20 11.45
C VAL A 363 -17.92 -6.95 10.63
N PRO A 364 -18.94 -6.22 10.12
CA PRO A 364 -18.70 -4.97 9.42
C PRO A 364 -17.91 -3.97 10.26
N ASN A 365 -16.79 -3.49 9.72
CA ASN A 365 -15.89 -2.53 10.37
C ASN A 365 -15.13 -1.69 9.32
N GLU A 366 -14.50 -0.58 9.77
CA GLU A 366 -13.75 0.33 8.91
C GLU A 366 -12.36 -0.19 8.52
N PHE A 367 -11.86 -1.21 9.19
CA PHE A 367 -10.56 -1.83 8.90
C PHE A 367 -10.72 -3.33 8.63
N ILE A 368 -9.99 -3.82 7.64
CA ILE A 368 -10.05 -5.20 7.18
C ILE A 368 -8.64 -5.69 6.82
N LEU A 369 -8.36 -6.99 6.95
CA LEU A 369 -7.05 -7.56 6.62
C LEU A 369 -6.61 -7.20 5.21
N THR A 370 -5.31 -6.90 5.04
CA THR A 370 -4.71 -6.75 3.71
C THR A 370 -4.68 -8.09 2.95
N PRO A 371 -4.67 -8.10 1.60
CA PRO A 371 -4.63 -9.34 0.82
C PRO A 371 -3.49 -10.30 1.21
N PRO A 372 -2.24 -9.85 1.45
CA PRO A 372 -1.19 -10.74 1.93
C PRO A 372 -1.48 -11.36 3.30
N MET A 373 -2.04 -10.60 4.24
CA MET A 373 -2.42 -11.12 5.55
C MET A 373 -3.56 -12.14 5.45
N PHE A 374 -4.54 -11.88 4.60
CA PHE A 374 -5.62 -12.83 4.36
C PHE A 374 -5.13 -14.13 3.72
N ASN A 375 -4.35 -14.04 2.63
CA ASN A 375 -3.96 -15.23 1.86
C ASN A 375 -2.82 -16.03 2.50
N ASN A 376 -1.82 -15.35 3.09
CA ASN A 376 -0.62 -16.03 3.58
C ASN A 376 -0.69 -16.33 5.09
N ILE A 377 -1.56 -15.63 5.85
CA ILE A 377 -1.66 -15.82 7.29
C ILE A 377 -3.01 -16.42 7.67
N TYR A 378 -4.11 -15.70 7.39
CA TYR A 378 -5.44 -16.09 7.83
C TYR A 378 -5.90 -17.44 7.27
N LYS A 379 -5.83 -17.61 5.93
CA LYS A 379 -6.24 -18.89 5.29
C LYS A 379 -5.44 -20.07 5.79
N GLY A 380 -4.13 -19.92 5.93
CA GLY A 380 -3.26 -20.97 6.47
C GLY A 380 -3.64 -21.32 7.90
N ALA A 381 -3.68 -20.30 8.78
CA ALA A 381 -4.03 -20.51 10.19
C ALA A 381 -5.42 -21.13 10.38
N LEU A 382 -6.41 -20.68 9.59
CA LEU A 382 -7.76 -21.25 9.60
C LEU A 382 -7.75 -22.73 9.20
N GLY A 383 -7.08 -23.07 8.11
CA GLY A 383 -6.95 -24.45 7.63
C GLY A 383 -6.29 -25.36 8.67
N GLU A 384 -5.21 -24.89 9.28
CA GLU A 384 -4.48 -25.65 10.30
C GLU A 384 -5.32 -25.89 11.57
N VAL A 385 -5.99 -24.85 12.08
CA VAL A 385 -6.85 -24.98 13.27
C VAL A 385 -7.98 -25.97 13.04
N VAL A 386 -8.67 -25.86 11.91
CA VAL A 386 -9.80 -26.74 11.56
C VAL A 386 -9.31 -28.14 11.22
N GLY A 387 -8.25 -28.26 10.42
CA GLY A 387 -7.69 -29.54 10.03
C GLY A 387 -7.16 -30.35 11.21
N LYS A 388 -6.42 -29.68 12.10
CA LYS A 388 -5.96 -30.30 13.37
C LYS A 388 -7.14 -30.81 14.19
N TYR A 389 -8.16 -29.96 14.39
CA TYR A 389 -9.36 -30.36 15.14
C TYR A 389 -10.03 -31.59 14.54
N ILE A 390 -10.24 -31.64 13.22
CA ILE A 390 -10.89 -32.76 12.56
C ILE A 390 -10.06 -34.05 12.74
N LEU A 391 -8.74 -33.98 12.51
CA LEU A 391 -7.88 -35.17 12.67
C LEU A 391 -7.83 -35.65 14.13
N GLU A 392 -7.72 -34.76 15.09
CA GLU A 392 -7.68 -35.12 16.50
C GLU A 392 -9.00 -35.75 16.97
N GLN A 393 -10.15 -35.21 16.54
CA GLN A 393 -11.46 -35.69 16.95
C GLN A 393 -11.93 -36.97 16.23
N TYR A 394 -11.64 -37.07 14.92
CA TYR A 394 -12.24 -38.13 14.10
C TYR A 394 -11.23 -39.20 13.66
N ALA A 395 -9.93 -38.86 13.57
CA ALA A 395 -8.87 -39.84 13.26
C ALA A 395 -8.12 -40.32 14.51
N GLY A 396 -8.29 -39.68 15.67
CA GLY A 396 -7.63 -40.04 16.92
C GLY A 396 -6.11 -39.79 16.89
N VAL A 397 -5.65 -38.84 16.10
CA VAL A 397 -4.22 -38.53 15.90
C VAL A 397 -3.86 -37.29 16.70
N THR A 398 -2.75 -37.30 17.43
CA THR A 398 -2.22 -36.10 18.10
C THR A 398 -1.11 -35.49 17.26
N LEU A 399 -1.33 -34.27 16.82
CA LEU A 399 -0.39 -33.51 15.99
C LEU A 399 0.53 -32.64 16.87
N GLN A 400 1.83 -32.67 16.60
CA GLN A 400 2.85 -31.90 17.30
C GLN A 400 3.31 -30.71 16.44
N GLU A 401 3.65 -29.60 17.11
CA GLU A 401 4.23 -28.43 16.42
C GLU A 401 5.60 -28.76 15.83
N MET A 402 5.95 -28.07 14.76
CA MET A 402 7.28 -28.18 14.15
C MET A 402 8.35 -27.63 15.09
N SER A 403 9.55 -28.22 15.05
CA SER A 403 10.71 -27.66 15.74
C SER A 403 11.11 -26.29 15.13
N PRO A 404 11.76 -25.40 15.89
CA PRO A 404 12.21 -24.10 15.36
C PRO A 404 13.08 -24.21 14.10
N GLU A 405 13.91 -25.23 13.99
CA GLU A 405 14.78 -25.48 12.84
C GLU A 405 14.02 -25.81 11.55
N HIS A 406 12.84 -26.39 11.69
CA HIS A 406 11.99 -26.83 10.59
C HIS A 406 10.67 -26.05 10.50
N PHE A 407 10.57 -24.94 11.23
CA PHE A 407 9.37 -24.11 11.29
C PHE A 407 8.92 -23.68 9.88
N GLU A 408 7.61 -23.77 9.62
CA GLU A 408 6.98 -23.42 8.31
C GLU A 408 7.43 -24.29 7.11
N LEU A 409 8.15 -25.39 7.31
CA LEU A 409 8.35 -26.37 6.25
C LEU A 409 7.10 -27.22 6.04
N PHE A 410 6.46 -27.62 7.14
CA PHE A 410 5.14 -28.24 7.24
C PHE A 410 4.40 -27.64 8.43
N ASP A 411 3.10 -27.88 8.55
CA ASP A 411 2.31 -27.33 9.64
C ASP A 411 2.50 -28.11 10.94
N TYR A 412 2.55 -29.43 10.85
CA TYR A 412 2.68 -30.33 12.02
C TYR A 412 3.55 -31.54 11.70
N THR A 413 3.98 -32.19 12.77
CA THR A 413 4.70 -33.48 12.72
C THR A 413 4.06 -34.53 13.63
N LEU A 414 4.42 -35.78 13.39
CA LEU A 414 4.12 -36.93 14.21
C LEU A 414 5.42 -37.63 14.65
N ASP A 415 5.41 -38.32 15.78
CA ASP A 415 6.61 -38.97 16.37
C ASP A 415 7.30 -39.98 15.45
N ASN A 416 6.61 -40.45 14.42
CA ASN A 416 7.07 -41.46 13.48
C ASN A 416 7.78 -40.93 12.23
N GLY A 417 8.03 -39.61 12.17
CA GLY A 417 8.66 -38.93 11.00
C GLY A 417 7.69 -38.68 9.86
N VAL A 418 6.40 -38.60 10.14
CA VAL A 418 5.36 -38.13 9.21
C VAL A 418 5.10 -36.64 9.45
N TYR A 419 5.03 -35.88 8.37
CA TYR A 419 4.76 -34.47 8.38
C TYR A 419 3.42 -34.16 7.71
N VAL A 420 2.65 -33.24 8.27
CA VAL A 420 1.31 -32.88 7.82
C VAL A 420 1.29 -31.41 7.38
N ASP A 421 0.70 -31.15 6.22
CA ASP A 421 0.53 -29.81 5.66
C ASP A 421 -0.95 -29.62 5.25
N PHE A 422 -1.62 -28.67 5.85
CA PHE A 422 -3.03 -28.37 5.59
C PHE A 422 -3.20 -27.35 4.49
N LYS A 423 -4.20 -27.55 3.65
CA LYS A 423 -4.57 -26.64 2.59
C LYS A 423 -6.05 -26.33 2.66
N LEU A 424 -6.39 -25.08 2.40
CA LEU A 424 -7.78 -24.63 2.28
C LEU A 424 -8.00 -24.15 0.83
N TRP A 425 -8.04 -25.10 -0.11
CA TRP A 425 -8.22 -24.83 -1.53
C TRP A 425 -9.67 -25.01 -1.95
N LYS A 426 -10.14 -24.14 -2.87
CA LYS A 426 -11.48 -24.26 -3.47
C LYS A 426 -11.58 -25.35 -4.54
N GLU A 427 -10.51 -25.54 -5.29
CA GLU A 427 -10.42 -26.50 -6.39
C GLU A 427 -9.16 -27.35 -6.23
N THR A 428 -9.19 -28.55 -6.77
CA THR A 428 -8.00 -29.38 -6.88
C THR A 428 -6.96 -28.67 -7.68
N MET A 429 -5.80 -28.43 -7.10
CA MET A 429 -4.72 -27.73 -7.79
C MET A 429 -4.33 -28.45 -9.06
N THR A 430 -4.44 -27.74 -10.15
CA THR A 430 -3.71 -27.95 -11.39
C THR A 430 -2.41 -27.16 -11.40
N VAL A 431 -1.72 -27.02 -10.27
CA VAL A 431 -0.32 -26.63 -10.33
C VAL A 431 0.40 -27.75 -11.05
N SER A 432 1.40 -27.42 -11.85
CA SER A 432 2.23 -28.43 -12.51
C SER A 432 2.67 -29.40 -11.41
N ALA A 433 1.93 -30.50 -11.30
CA ALA A 433 1.95 -31.43 -10.17
C ALA A 433 3.36 -31.95 -9.86
N GLU A 434 4.26 -31.81 -10.83
CA GLU A 434 5.65 -32.25 -10.73
C GLU A 434 6.56 -31.23 -9.99
N GLU A 435 6.37 -29.93 -10.16
CA GLU A 435 7.21 -28.91 -9.51
C GLU A 435 6.86 -28.81 -8.02
N GLU A 436 5.57 -28.87 -7.70
CA GLU A 436 5.12 -28.88 -6.32
C GLU A 436 5.55 -30.16 -5.59
N LYS A 437 5.45 -31.32 -6.22
CA LYS A 437 5.97 -32.58 -5.68
C LYS A 437 7.46 -32.53 -5.40
N LYS A 438 8.25 -31.92 -6.29
CA LYS A 438 9.68 -31.70 -6.06
C LYS A 438 9.94 -30.80 -4.85
N ASN A 439 9.15 -29.73 -4.70
CA ASN A 439 9.26 -28.82 -3.56
C ASN A 439 8.89 -29.51 -2.24
N ILE A 440 7.81 -30.30 -2.21
CA ILE A 440 7.41 -31.10 -1.05
C ILE A 440 8.49 -32.13 -0.72
N GLN A 441 9.04 -32.81 -1.73
CA GLN A 441 10.13 -33.77 -1.54
C GLN A 441 11.37 -33.09 -0.94
N ALA A 442 11.77 -31.92 -1.45
CA ALA A 442 12.92 -31.19 -0.92
C ALA A 442 12.70 -30.73 0.54
N LYS A 443 11.48 -30.30 0.89
CA LYS A 443 11.11 -29.98 2.28
C LYS A 443 11.21 -31.22 3.17
N LEU A 444 10.67 -32.36 2.71
CA LEU A 444 10.68 -33.61 3.42
C LEU A 444 12.11 -34.13 3.67
N ASP A 445 12.97 -34.04 2.67
CA ASP A 445 14.37 -34.44 2.78
C ASP A 445 15.14 -33.51 3.75
N LYS A 446 14.81 -32.22 3.77
CA LYS A 446 15.37 -31.27 4.74
C LYS A 446 15.02 -31.60 6.18
N CYS A 447 13.80 -32.09 6.42
CA CYS A 447 13.36 -32.54 7.75
C CYS A 447 13.85 -33.95 8.11
N GLY A 448 14.48 -34.67 7.19
CA GLY A 448 14.79 -36.13 7.40
C GLY A 448 13.56 -36.98 7.51
N GLY A 449 12.42 -36.56 6.96
CA GLY A 449 11.12 -37.18 7.12
C GLY A 449 10.91 -38.43 6.26
N LYS A 450 10.08 -39.32 6.74
CA LYS A 450 9.68 -40.51 5.99
C LYS A 450 8.57 -40.20 4.99
N ARG A 451 7.58 -39.42 5.41
CA ARG A 451 6.36 -39.17 4.64
C ARG A 451 5.83 -37.74 4.87
N ALA A 452 5.33 -37.12 3.81
CA ALA A 452 4.54 -35.91 3.85
C ALA A 452 3.08 -36.21 3.49
N VAL A 453 2.14 -35.72 4.29
CA VAL A 453 0.69 -35.86 4.07
C VAL A 453 0.11 -34.47 3.86
N ILE A 454 -0.28 -34.21 2.64
CA ILE A 454 -0.89 -32.93 2.23
C ILE A 454 -2.40 -33.09 2.29
N ILE A 455 -3.06 -32.29 3.10
CA ILE A 455 -4.49 -32.44 3.40
C ILE A 455 -5.25 -31.22 3.00
N ASN A 456 -6.11 -31.32 2.00
CA ASN A 456 -7.09 -30.28 1.74
C ASN A 456 -8.26 -30.41 2.74
N ILE A 457 -8.68 -29.28 3.31
CA ILE A 457 -9.73 -29.30 4.34
C ILE A 457 -11.11 -29.57 3.74
N MET A 458 -11.42 -28.90 2.62
CA MET A 458 -12.75 -28.89 2.04
C MET A 458 -12.74 -29.10 0.54
N LEU A 459 -13.70 -29.86 0.02
CA LEU A 459 -13.93 -30.05 -1.40
C LEU A 459 -15.42 -30.26 -1.67
N ASP A 460 -15.90 -29.81 -2.83
CA ASP A 460 -17.31 -29.90 -3.23
C ASP A 460 -17.68 -31.18 -3.99
N HIS A 461 -16.70 -32.03 -4.30
CA HIS A 461 -16.92 -33.30 -5.02
C HIS A 461 -16.08 -34.42 -4.45
N ASN A 462 -16.38 -35.66 -4.85
CA ASN A 462 -15.65 -36.81 -4.38
C ASN A 462 -14.34 -37.00 -5.15
N MET A 463 -13.24 -37.12 -4.43
CA MET A 463 -11.93 -37.49 -4.97
C MET A 463 -11.28 -38.58 -4.10
N GLN A 464 -10.34 -39.31 -4.71
CA GLN A 464 -9.61 -40.34 -4.02
C GLN A 464 -8.26 -39.81 -3.50
N ILE A 465 -7.81 -40.41 -2.39
CA ILE A 465 -6.44 -40.19 -1.89
C ILE A 465 -5.46 -40.65 -2.97
N THR A 466 -4.48 -39.79 -3.26
CA THR A 466 -3.40 -40.09 -4.18
C THR A 466 -2.07 -40.25 -3.48
N SER A 467 -1.17 -41.00 -4.08
CA SER A 467 0.16 -41.25 -3.56
C SER A 467 1.20 -41.07 -4.65
N SER A 468 2.29 -40.38 -4.33
CA SER A 468 3.40 -40.12 -5.24
C SER A 468 4.77 -40.27 -4.52
N GLY A 469 5.87 -40.17 -5.26
CA GLY A 469 7.20 -40.24 -4.68
C GLY A 469 7.49 -41.58 -3.98
N ASN A 470 7.08 -42.71 -4.56
CA ASN A 470 7.18 -44.04 -3.97
C ASN A 470 6.48 -44.16 -2.60
N GLY A 471 5.34 -43.52 -2.43
CA GLY A 471 4.58 -43.52 -1.17
C GLY A 471 5.04 -42.52 -0.13
N ARG A 472 5.98 -41.66 -0.46
CA ARG A 472 6.48 -40.60 0.45
C ARG A 472 5.60 -39.37 0.51
N ILE A 473 4.80 -39.11 -0.51
CA ILE A 473 3.86 -37.96 -0.55
C ILE A 473 2.45 -38.54 -0.69
N ILE A 474 1.59 -38.23 0.25
CA ILE A 474 0.18 -38.63 0.27
C ILE A 474 -0.65 -37.36 0.16
N GLU A 475 -1.59 -37.30 -0.77
CA GLU A 475 -2.51 -36.19 -0.94
C GLU A 475 -3.92 -36.64 -0.55
N ILE A 476 -4.48 -36.03 0.50
CA ILE A 476 -5.83 -36.27 1.00
C ILE A 476 -6.71 -35.14 0.47
N PRO A 477 -7.73 -35.46 -0.35
CA PRO A 477 -8.47 -34.45 -1.10
C PRO A 477 -9.42 -33.62 -0.26
N TYR A 478 -9.91 -34.15 0.86
CA TYR A 478 -10.79 -33.42 1.77
C TYR A 478 -10.89 -34.11 3.12
N LEU A 479 -11.21 -33.34 4.16
CA LEU A 479 -11.71 -33.80 5.44
C LEU A 479 -13.20 -33.52 5.62
N TYR A 480 -13.72 -32.51 4.91
CA TYR A 480 -15.12 -32.11 4.92
C TYR A 480 -15.66 -31.96 3.47
N ARG A 481 -16.83 -32.52 3.23
CA ARG A 481 -17.53 -32.48 1.93
C ARG A 481 -18.50 -31.30 1.91
N LEU A 482 -18.20 -30.30 1.07
CA LEU A 482 -19.05 -29.11 0.93
C LEU A 482 -20.42 -29.42 0.33
N ASP A 483 -20.48 -30.28 -0.68
CA ASP A 483 -21.72 -30.69 -1.36
C ASP A 483 -22.68 -31.47 -0.44
N ARG A 484 -22.16 -32.22 0.51
CA ARG A 484 -22.94 -33.00 1.48
C ARG A 484 -23.03 -32.35 2.87
N LYS A 485 -22.23 -31.33 3.13
CA LYS A 485 -22.12 -30.64 4.44
C LYS A 485 -21.82 -31.60 5.59
N GLU A 486 -20.88 -32.53 5.36
CA GLU A 486 -20.53 -33.57 6.33
C GLU A 486 -19.02 -33.84 6.39
N ILE A 487 -18.57 -34.35 7.52
CA ILE A 487 -17.20 -34.88 7.65
C ILE A 487 -17.02 -36.08 6.73
N GLY A 488 -15.91 -36.17 6.03
CA GLY A 488 -15.53 -37.25 5.14
C GLY A 488 -15.09 -38.51 5.91
N ILE A 489 -16.02 -39.13 6.66
CA ILE A 489 -15.72 -40.29 7.52
C ILE A 489 -15.05 -41.43 6.71
N GLU A 490 -15.49 -41.65 5.48
CA GLU A 490 -14.92 -42.68 4.59
C GLU A 490 -13.44 -42.41 4.25
N ILE A 491 -13.04 -41.15 4.10
CA ILE A 491 -11.64 -40.73 3.88
C ILE A 491 -10.85 -40.91 5.17
N ILE A 492 -11.40 -40.55 6.34
CA ILE A 492 -10.75 -40.68 7.65
C ILE A 492 -10.53 -42.13 7.98
N GLU A 493 -11.52 -42.98 7.77
CA GLU A 493 -11.38 -44.44 7.94
C GLU A 493 -10.31 -45.02 7.01
N LYS A 494 -10.21 -44.55 5.79
CA LYS A 494 -9.15 -44.96 4.87
C LYS A 494 -7.77 -44.47 5.32
N ILE A 495 -7.65 -43.24 5.83
CA ILE A 495 -6.41 -42.70 6.43
C ILE A 495 -5.92 -43.65 7.54
N ASN A 496 -6.81 -44.03 8.43
CA ASN A 496 -6.48 -44.92 9.57
C ASN A 496 -6.14 -46.36 9.11
N ARG A 497 -6.93 -46.93 8.20
CA ARG A 497 -6.72 -48.27 7.69
C ARG A 497 -5.41 -48.44 6.93
N GLU A 498 -5.06 -47.47 6.10
CA GLU A 498 -3.84 -47.49 5.28
C GLU A 498 -2.61 -46.99 6.08
N GLY A 499 -2.79 -46.52 7.32
CA GLY A 499 -1.72 -46.02 8.17
C GLY A 499 -0.96 -44.81 7.61
N TYR A 500 -1.66 -43.90 6.94
CA TYR A 500 -0.98 -42.75 6.32
C TYR A 500 -0.39 -41.79 7.35
N LEU A 501 -0.93 -41.73 8.54
CA LEU A 501 -0.47 -40.92 9.67
C LEU A 501 0.26 -41.76 10.75
N GLN A 502 0.60 -43.02 10.43
CA GLN A 502 1.31 -43.93 11.33
C GLN A 502 2.74 -44.20 10.87
#